data_a71e336a083c168446e8cc86e39c1611
#
_entry.id   a71e336a083c168446e8cc86e39c1611
#
_cell.length_a   1.000
_cell.length_b   1.000
_cell.length_c   1.000
_cell.angle_alpha   90.00
_cell.angle_beta   90.00
_cell.angle_gamma   90.00
#
_symmetry.space_group_name_H-M   'P 1'
#
loop_
_entity.id
_entity.type
_entity.pdbx_description
1 polymer ?
#
loop_
_entity_poly.entity_id
_entity_poly.type
_entity_poly.pdbx_seq_one_letter_code
_entity_poly.pdbx_strand_id
1 'polypeptide(L)'
;MLTKRIIPCLDVNAGRVVKGVSFVNLRDAGDPVELAAFYDGQGADELVFLDITASSEDRETIIDVVRRVSEQVFIPLTVGGGVRTVADVRKLLNAGADKVSMNTAAVMDPQAFADAAEAFGNQCLVIAIDAKAIVPGGPVADPALLREGHPGKDELAIGADSRWEVYLNGGRTPTGIDALKWAVYAAGLGAGEVLLTSMDADGHLDGYDLDLTRAIADAVTIPVIASGGAGNPAHMAQALADAPDGGHANAALAATIFHYGQFTIAQTKEQLAKSDLLMREATD
;
A
#
# COMPACT_ATOMS: atom_id res chain seq x y z
N MET A 1 3.33 -6.74 22.42
CA MET A 1 2.43 -6.10 21.42
C MET A 1 3.30 -5.16 20.61
N LEU A 2 3.24 -5.19 19.30
CA LEU A 2 3.99 -4.25 18.44
C LEU A 2 3.24 -2.91 18.41
N THR A 3 3.97 -1.79 18.29
CA THR A 3 3.36 -0.47 18.09
C THR A 3 2.68 -0.40 16.73
N LYS A 4 1.49 0.20 16.70
CA LYS A 4 0.78 0.50 15.46
C LYS A 4 1.40 1.72 14.78
N ARG A 5 1.37 1.80 13.45
CA ARG A 5 2.05 2.82 12.64
C ARG A 5 1.05 3.68 11.87
N ILE A 6 1.36 4.97 11.74
CA ILE A 6 0.64 5.93 10.87
C ILE A 6 1.54 6.31 9.73
N ILE A 7 1.07 6.08 8.52
CA ILE A 7 1.85 6.18 7.28
C ILE A 7 1.19 7.17 6.32
N PRO A 8 1.73 8.38 6.14
CA PRO A 8 1.33 9.25 5.03
C PRO A 8 1.71 8.63 3.68
N CYS A 9 0.78 8.70 2.72
CA CYS A 9 1.01 8.29 1.33
C CYS A 9 1.07 9.51 0.42
N LEU A 10 2.09 9.58 -0.42
CA LEU A 10 2.30 10.64 -1.39
C LEU A 10 2.26 10.04 -2.80
N ASP A 11 1.21 10.36 -3.55
CA ASP A 11 1.13 10.03 -4.97
C ASP A 11 2.03 10.99 -5.74
N VAL A 12 3.03 10.47 -6.44
CA VAL A 12 4.01 11.26 -7.20
C VAL A 12 3.74 11.11 -8.69
N ASN A 13 3.60 12.23 -9.39
CA ASN A 13 3.46 12.30 -10.84
C ASN A 13 4.49 13.27 -11.41
N ALA A 14 5.37 12.79 -12.28
CA ALA A 14 6.44 13.59 -12.90
C ALA A 14 7.24 14.42 -11.86
N GLY A 15 7.57 13.83 -10.71
CA GLY A 15 8.37 14.45 -9.64
C GLY A 15 7.63 15.45 -8.76
N ARG A 16 6.31 15.56 -8.87
CA ARG A 16 5.45 16.38 -8.00
C ARG A 16 4.46 15.52 -7.25
N VAL A 17 4.20 15.88 -5.99
CA VAL A 17 3.10 15.25 -5.26
C VAL A 17 1.78 15.76 -5.81
N VAL A 18 0.89 14.83 -6.13
CA VAL A 18 -0.42 15.12 -6.67
C VAL A 18 -1.53 14.49 -5.82
N LYS A 19 -2.71 15.04 -5.92
CA LYS A 19 -3.90 14.51 -5.27
C LYS A 19 -5.10 14.53 -6.21
N GLY A 20 -5.83 13.43 -6.23
CA GLY A 20 -7.06 13.27 -6.98
C GLY A 20 -7.95 12.21 -6.34
N VAL A 21 -9.20 12.11 -6.75
CA VAL A 21 -10.09 11.01 -6.37
C VAL A 21 -9.94 9.93 -7.43
N SER A 22 -9.63 8.68 -7.02
CA SER A 22 -9.43 7.55 -7.94
C SER A 22 -8.45 7.87 -9.09
N PHE A 23 -7.37 8.62 -8.80
CA PHE A 23 -6.35 9.07 -9.77
C PHE A 23 -6.88 9.93 -10.94
N VAL A 24 -8.02 10.61 -10.74
CA VAL A 24 -8.63 11.51 -11.74
C VAL A 24 -8.62 12.95 -11.22
N ASN A 25 -8.53 13.93 -12.13
CA ASN A 25 -8.46 15.37 -11.80
C ASN A 25 -7.35 15.72 -10.81
N LEU A 26 -6.15 15.22 -11.08
CA LEU A 26 -4.98 15.43 -10.24
C LEU A 26 -4.68 16.92 -10.05
N ARG A 27 -4.47 17.33 -8.80
CA ARG A 27 -4.02 18.67 -8.41
C ARG A 27 -2.64 18.55 -7.78
N ASP A 28 -1.76 19.48 -8.08
CA ASP A 28 -0.44 19.61 -7.46
C ASP A 28 -0.63 19.87 -5.95
N ALA A 29 0.02 19.05 -5.13
CA ALA A 29 0.00 19.15 -3.67
C ALA A 29 1.34 19.60 -3.08
N GLY A 30 2.40 19.74 -3.90
CA GLY A 30 3.68 20.29 -3.46
C GLY A 30 4.92 19.51 -3.90
N ASP A 31 6.06 19.92 -3.38
CA ASP A 31 7.34 19.24 -3.57
C ASP A 31 7.39 17.99 -2.67
N PRO A 32 7.74 16.81 -3.20
CA PRO A 32 7.78 15.57 -2.43
C PRO A 32 8.81 15.60 -1.30
N VAL A 33 9.93 16.30 -1.45
CA VAL A 33 10.99 16.39 -0.44
C VAL A 33 10.53 17.25 0.74
N GLU A 34 9.90 18.41 0.45
CA GLU A 34 9.35 19.29 1.48
C GLU A 34 8.24 18.62 2.28
N LEU A 35 7.33 17.90 1.59
CA LEU A 35 6.24 17.18 2.24
C LEU A 35 6.74 15.99 3.06
N ALA A 36 7.74 15.27 2.58
CA ALA A 36 8.34 14.16 3.31
C ALA A 36 8.99 14.65 4.62
N ALA A 37 9.80 15.72 4.56
CA ALA A 37 10.39 16.34 5.74
C ALA A 37 9.34 16.90 6.72
N PHE A 38 8.25 17.45 6.18
CA PHE A 38 7.14 17.93 6.99
C PHE A 38 6.45 16.81 7.78
N TYR A 39 6.18 15.65 7.14
CA TYR A 39 5.57 14.50 7.82
C TYR A 39 6.51 13.82 8.80
N ASP A 40 7.80 13.72 8.49
CA ASP A 40 8.83 13.25 9.42
C ASP A 40 8.85 14.12 10.68
N GLY A 41 8.91 15.45 10.51
CA GLY A 41 8.84 16.41 11.62
C GLY A 41 7.51 16.41 12.40
N GLN A 42 6.42 15.86 11.83
CA GLN A 42 5.16 15.62 12.54
C GLN A 42 5.11 14.28 13.27
N GLY A 43 6.15 13.47 13.20
CA GLY A 43 6.24 12.16 13.84
C GLY A 43 5.51 11.05 13.08
N ALA A 44 5.46 11.08 11.74
CA ALA A 44 5.06 9.93 10.95
C ALA A 44 5.97 8.73 11.26
N ASP A 45 5.43 7.52 11.20
CA ASP A 45 6.21 6.32 11.50
C ASP A 45 6.97 5.80 10.29
N GLU A 46 6.42 6.00 9.09
CA GLU A 46 6.96 5.65 7.78
C GLU A 46 6.35 6.57 6.73
N LEU A 47 6.91 6.57 5.52
CA LEU A 47 6.35 7.23 4.34
C LEU A 47 6.16 6.21 3.21
N VAL A 48 5.11 6.41 2.42
CA VAL A 48 4.90 5.67 1.17
C VAL A 48 4.84 6.66 0.02
N PHE A 49 5.68 6.43 -1.00
CA PHE A 49 5.61 7.11 -2.29
C PHE A 49 5.07 6.15 -3.34
N LEU A 50 4.03 6.56 -4.03
CA LEU A 50 3.47 5.82 -5.17
C LEU A 50 3.71 6.63 -6.45
N ASP A 51 4.61 6.15 -7.29
CA ASP A 51 4.80 6.71 -8.62
C ASP A 51 3.63 6.30 -9.52
N ILE A 52 2.77 7.27 -9.79
CA ILE A 52 1.60 7.10 -10.66
C ILE A 52 1.86 7.60 -12.09
N THR A 53 3.11 7.88 -12.42
CA THR A 53 3.53 8.37 -13.73
C THR A 53 3.32 7.30 -14.81
N ALA A 54 2.69 7.67 -15.91
CA ALA A 54 2.31 6.71 -16.96
C ALA A 54 3.47 6.30 -17.89
N SER A 55 4.59 7.04 -17.89
CA SER A 55 5.68 6.92 -18.87
C SER A 55 6.94 6.29 -18.27
N SER A 56 7.66 5.51 -19.08
CA SER A 56 8.95 4.93 -18.69
C SER A 56 10.10 5.95 -18.66
N GLU A 57 9.96 7.08 -19.35
CA GLU A 57 10.96 8.15 -19.39
C GLU A 57 11.00 8.94 -18.08
N ASP A 58 9.90 8.95 -17.32
CA ASP A 58 9.80 9.68 -16.07
C ASP A 58 10.33 8.88 -14.84
N ARG A 59 10.79 7.63 -15.03
CA ARG A 59 11.35 6.81 -13.93
C ARG A 59 12.64 7.38 -13.32
N GLU A 60 13.47 8.02 -14.10
CA GLU A 60 14.68 8.67 -13.57
C GLU A 60 14.30 9.81 -12.61
N THR A 61 13.12 10.42 -12.82
CA THR A 61 12.60 11.48 -11.96
C THR A 61 12.26 10.95 -10.56
N ILE A 62 11.60 9.78 -10.42
CA ILE A 62 11.31 9.21 -9.11
C ILE A 62 12.59 8.76 -8.38
N ILE A 63 13.58 8.24 -9.09
CA ILE A 63 14.88 7.88 -8.51
C ILE A 63 15.59 9.11 -7.91
N ASP A 64 15.56 10.25 -8.61
CA ASP A 64 16.13 11.49 -8.09
C ASP A 64 15.36 12.01 -6.87
N VAL A 65 14.02 11.96 -6.91
CA VAL A 65 13.17 12.33 -5.77
C VAL A 65 13.50 11.45 -4.56
N VAL A 66 13.58 10.13 -4.72
CA VAL A 66 13.91 9.19 -3.63
C VAL A 66 15.27 9.54 -3.02
N ARG A 67 16.29 9.80 -3.84
CA ARG A 67 17.63 10.20 -3.35
C ARG A 67 17.58 11.47 -2.52
N ARG A 68 16.89 12.49 -3.00
CA ARG A 68 16.76 13.79 -2.31
C ARG A 68 15.97 13.66 -1.00
N VAL A 69 14.94 12.81 -0.96
CA VAL A 69 14.16 12.53 0.25
C VAL A 69 15.01 11.78 1.27
N SER A 70 15.75 10.74 0.87
CA SER A 70 16.58 9.94 1.77
C SER A 70 17.73 10.72 2.43
N GLU A 71 18.10 11.88 1.88
CA GLU A 71 19.09 12.80 2.47
C GLU A 71 18.49 13.66 3.60
N GLN A 72 17.16 13.77 3.70
CA GLN A 72 16.48 14.69 4.63
C GLN A 72 15.52 14.02 5.60
N VAL A 73 15.11 12.78 5.33
CA VAL A 73 14.09 12.04 6.08
C VAL A 73 14.72 10.78 6.65
N PHE A 74 14.44 10.50 7.95
CA PHE A 74 15.08 9.43 8.70
C PHE A 74 14.09 8.35 9.18
N ILE A 75 12.82 8.45 8.78
CA ILE A 75 11.83 7.38 8.93
C ILE A 75 11.81 6.50 7.68
N PRO A 76 11.42 5.22 7.78
CA PRO A 76 11.44 4.30 6.64
C PRO A 76 10.64 4.83 5.45
N LEU A 77 11.22 4.74 4.26
CA LEU A 77 10.61 5.14 3.00
C LEU A 77 10.30 3.91 2.16
N THR A 78 9.03 3.68 1.89
CA THR A 78 8.57 2.68 0.90
C THR A 78 8.28 3.38 -0.42
N VAL A 79 8.79 2.84 -1.52
CA VAL A 79 8.55 3.37 -2.87
C VAL A 79 7.87 2.30 -3.72
N GLY A 80 6.76 2.67 -4.35
CA GLY A 80 6.02 1.83 -5.28
C GLY A 80 5.62 2.55 -6.55
N GLY A 81 4.93 1.83 -7.43
CA GLY A 81 4.54 2.33 -8.74
C GLY A 81 5.52 1.94 -9.84
N GLY A 82 5.02 1.30 -10.87
CA GLY A 82 5.78 0.93 -12.05
C GLY A 82 6.94 -0.06 -11.87
N VAL A 83 7.19 -0.61 -10.68
CA VAL A 83 8.26 -1.57 -10.39
C VAL A 83 7.93 -2.92 -11.03
N ARG A 84 8.85 -3.46 -11.84
CA ARG A 84 8.59 -4.67 -12.63
C ARG A 84 9.66 -5.76 -12.49
N THR A 85 10.88 -5.39 -12.20
CA THR A 85 12.04 -6.29 -12.24
C THR A 85 12.91 -6.17 -11.00
N VAL A 86 13.74 -7.19 -10.74
CA VAL A 86 14.79 -7.15 -9.71
C VAL A 86 15.72 -5.95 -9.88
N ALA A 87 15.97 -5.54 -11.14
CA ALA A 87 16.80 -4.38 -11.43
C ALA A 87 16.13 -3.05 -11.02
N ASP A 88 14.79 -2.94 -11.17
CA ASP A 88 14.04 -1.77 -10.69
C ASP A 88 14.09 -1.68 -9.17
N VAL A 89 13.89 -2.80 -8.47
CA VAL A 89 14.01 -2.88 -7.00
C VAL A 89 15.40 -2.42 -6.57
N ARG A 90 16.47 -2.94 -7.19
CA ARG A 90 17.85 -2.54 -6.90
C ARG A 90 18.10 -1.04 -7.06
N LYS A 91 17.55 -0.44 -8.13
CA LYS A 91 17.70 1.00 -8.36
C LYS A 91 17.07 1.83 -7.26
N LEU A 92 15.85 1.48 -6.82
CA LEU A 92 15.14 2.21 -5.76
C LEU A 92 15.84 2.06 -4.40
N LEU A 93 16.26 0.84 -4.03
CA LEU A 93 17.01 0.61 -2.80
C LEU A 93 18.36 1.36 -2.81
N ASN A 94 19.08 1.35 -3.94
CA ASN A 94 20.32 2.12 -4.08
C ASN A 94 20.11 3.65 -4.05
N ALA A 95 18.92 4.12 -4.39
CA ALA A 95 18.56 5.54 -4.30
C ALA A 95 18.21 5.98 -2.88
N GLY A 96 18.03 5.03 -1.94
CA GLY A 96 17.75 5.30 -0.54
C GLY A 96 16.36 4.90 -0.07
N ALA A 97 15.57 4.17 -0.87
CA ALA A 97 14.35 3.53 -0.38
C ALA A 97 14.71 2.39 0.60
N ASP A 98 13.97 2.28 1.70
CA ASP A 98 14.11 1.16 2.65
C ASP A 98 13.30 -0.06 2.19
N LYS A 99 12.16 0.20 1.56
CA LYS A 99 11.26 -0.84 1.05
C LYS A 99 10.80 -0.49 -0.36
N VAL A 100 10.51 -1.51 -1.15
CA VAL A 100 9.96 -1.37 -2.50
C VAL A 100 8.65 -2.14 -2.59
N SER A 101 7.60 -1.50 -3.09
CA SER A 101 6.31 -2.15 -3.26
C SER A 101 6.08 -2.56 -4.71
N MET A 102 5.59 -3.79 -4.89
CA MET A 102 5.21 -4.35 -6.18
C MET A 102 3.74 -4.77 -6.15
N ASN A 103 3.01 -4.48 -7.24
CA ASN A 103 1.61 -4.85 -7.43
C ASN A 103 1.45 -5.63 -8.75
N THR A 104 1.05 -4.98 -9.83
CA THR A 104 0.75 -5.60 -11.12
C THR A 104 1.84 -6.57 -11.60
N ALA A 105 3.11 -6.19 -11.46
CA ALA A 105 4.23 -7.04 -11.92
C ALA A 105 4.33 -8.33 -11.09
N ALA A 106 4.11 -8.27 -9.78
CA ALA A 106 4.12 -9.44 -8.92
C ALA A 106 2.97 -10.40 -9.24
N VAL A 107 1.78 -9.86 -9.57
CA VAL A 107 0.64 -10.67 -9.99
C VAL A 107 0.91 -11.30 -11.36
N MET A 108 1.46 -10.57 -12.32
CA MET A 108 1.71 -11.07 -13.68
C MET A 108 2.87 -12.06 -13.75
N ASP A 109 3.88 -11.89 -12.91
CA ASP A 109 5.04 -12.76 -12.78
C ASP A 109 5.46 -12.92 -11.32
N PRO A 110 4.83 -13.85 -10.57
CA PRO A 110 5.14 -14.11 -9.16
C PRO A 110 6.61 -14.50 -8.92
N GLN A 111 7.26 -15.11 -9.91
CA GLN A 111 8.66 -15.49 -9.80
C GLN A 111 9.57 -14.25 -9.74
N ALA A 112 9.28 -13.19 -10.47
CA ALA A 112 10.04 -11.94 -10.40
C ALA A 112 9.98 -11.30 -8.99
N PHE A 113 8.87 -11.46 -8.28
CA PHE A 113 8.74 -11.03 -6.89
C PHE A 113 9.59 -11.92 -5.95
N ALA A 114 9.51 -13.23 -6.11
CA ALA A 114 10.32 -14.17 -5.33
C ALA A 114 11.83 -13.95 -5.52
N ASP A 115 12.26 -13.74 -6.77
CA ASP A 115 13.67 -13.45 -7.11
C ASP A 115 14.13 -12.13 -6.44
N ALA A 116 13.27 -11.13 -6.36
CA ALA A 116 13.57 -9.89 -5.65
C ALA A 116 13.67 -10.11 -4.13
N ALA A 117 12.78 -10.91 -3.55
CA ALA A 117 12.82 -11.26 -2.12
C ALA A 117 14.09 -12.05 -1.77
N GLU A 118 14.51 -13.00 -2.62
CA GLU A 118 15.77 -13.73 -2.46
C GLU A 118 16.99 -12.79 -2.56
N ALA A 119 16.95 -11.84 -3.51
CA ALA A 119 18.08 -10.95 -3.76
C ALA A 119 18.31 -9.88 -2.68
N PHE A 120 17.24 -9.36 -2.04
CA PHE A 120 17.31 -8.20 -1.15
C PHE A 120 16.81 -8.48 0.27
N GLY A 121 16.17 -9.61 0.50
CA GLY A 121 15.53 -9.97 1.76
C GLY A 121 14.07 -9.50 1.84
N ASN A 122 13.26 -10.30 2.53
CA ASN A 122 11.83 -10.09 2.68
C ASN A 122 11.48 -8.70 3.23
N GLN A 123 12.28 -8.20 4.18
CA GLN A 123 12.07 -6.91 4.84
C GLN A 123 12.08 -5.71 3.87
N CYS A 124 12.66 -5.85 2.68
CA CYS A 124 12.69 -4.81 1.66
C CYS A 124 11.51 -4.89 0.67
N LEU A 125 10.69 -5.95 0.73
CA LEU A 125 9.64 -6.21 -0.26
C LEU A 125 8.25 -6.07 0.36
N VAL A 126 7.45 -5.17 -0.22
CA VAL A 126 6.04 -4.98 0.10
C VAL A 126 5.20 -5.48 -1.07
N ILE A 127 4.28 -6.40 -0.79
CA ILE A 127 3.27 -6.76 -1.79
C ILE A 127 2.09 -5.78 -1.69
N ALA A 128 1.85 -5.01 -2.74
CA ALA A 128 0.67 -4.16 -2.84
C ALA A 128 -0.48 -4.94 -3.47
N ILE A 129 -1.65 -4.89 -2.84
CA ILE A 129 -2.86 -5.61 -3.28
C ILE A 129 -3.99 -4.60 -3.39
N ASP A 130 -4.48 -4.36 -4.60
CA ASP A 130 -5.73 -3.65 -4.83
C ASP A 130 -6.85 -4.70 -4.85
N ALA A 131 -7.72 -4.69 -3.85
CA ALA A 131 -8.79 -5.66 -3.71
C ALA A 131 -10.16 -5.00 -3.88
N LYS A 132 -11.09 -5.73 -4.48
CA LYS A 132 -12.47 -5.30 -4.67
C LYS A 132 -13.44 -6.41 -4.32
N ALA A 133 -14.57 -6.05 -3.72
CA ALA A 133 -15.63 -7.01 -3.40
C ALA A 133 -16.20 -7.67 -4.67
N ILE A 134 -16.37 -8.99 -4.61
CA ILE A 134 -17.00 -9.75 -5.68
C ILE A 134 -18.52 -9.54 -5.58
N VAL A 135 -19.11 -8.97 -6.62
CA VAL A 135 -20.55 -8.72 -6.69
C VAL A 135 -21.19 -9.53 -7.83
N PRO A 136 -22.40 -10.05 -7.65
CA PRO A 136 -23.11 -10.78 -8.70
C PRO A 136 -23.28 -9.91 -9.95
N GLY A 137 -22.86 -10.44 -11.11
CA GLY A 137 -22.91 -9.71 -12.40
C GLY A 137 -21.84 -8.62 -12.54
N GLY A 138 -20.85 -8.58 -11.67
CA GLY A 138 -19.71 -7.68 -11.76
C GLY A 138 -18.79 -7.97 -12.94
N PRO A 139 -17.70 -7.17 -13.09
CA PRO A 139 -16.70 -7.39 -14.12
C PRO A 139 -16.10 -8.79 -14.03
N VAL A 140 -15.80 -9.39 -15.19
CA VAL A 140 -15.19 -10.71 -15.30
C VAL A 140 -13.77 -10.55 -15.83
N ALA A 141 -12.84 -11.26 -15.24
CA ALA A 141 -11.45 -11.27 -15.70
C ALA A 141 -11.35 -11.81 -17.15
N ASP A 142 -10.48 -11.19 -17.94
CA ASP A 142 -10.12 -11.73 -19.25
C ASP A 142 -9.34 -13.04 -19.05
N PRO A 143 -9.81 -14.20 -19.58
CA PRO A 143 -9.11 -15.47 -19.47
C PRO A 143 -7.70 -15.45 -20.06
N ALA A 144 -7.42 -14.52 -20.99
CA ALA A 144 -6.11 -14.34 -21.60
C ALA A 144 -5.15 -13.46 -20.79
N LEU A 145 -5.62 -12.79 -19.72
CA LEU A 145 -4.81 -11.87 -18.91
C LEU A 145 -3.62 -12.61 -18.29
N LEU A 146 -3.85 -13.75 -17.69
CA LEU A 146 -2.82 -14.55 -17.03
C LEU A 146 -2.31 -15.61 -18.01
N ARG A 147 -0.98 -15.81 -18.03
CA ARG A 147 -0.34 -16.84 -18.87
C ARG A 147 -0.80 -18.25 -18.46
N GLU A 148 -0.64 -19.22 -19.37
CA GLU A 148 -0.89 -20.63 -19.05
C GLU A 148 0.05 -21.10 -17.96
N GLY A 149 -0.46 -21.92 -17.02
CA GLY A 149 0.29 -22.38 -15.84
C GLY A 149 0.50 -21.31 -14.76
N HIS A 150 -0.17 -20.15 -14.88
CA HIS A 150 -0.15 -19.16 -13.81
C HIS A 150 -1.01 -19.64 -12.62
N PRO A 151 -0.53 -19.58 -11.36
CA PRO A 151 -1.27 -20.08 -10.19
C PRO A 151 -2.65 -19.43 -10.01
N GLY A 152 -2.82 -18.21 -10.53
CA GLY A 152 -4.11 -17.51 -10.55
C GLY A 152 -5.20 -18.20 -11.37
N LYS A 153 -4.86 -19.11 -12.27
CA LYS A 153 -5.82 -19.90 -13.05
C LYS A 153 -6.30 -21.15 -12.33
N ASP A 154 -5.62 -21.56 -11.27
CA ASP A 154 -5.87 -22.81 -10.56
C ASP A 154 -6.07 -22.57 -9.06
N GLU A 155 -5.03 -22.73 -8.26
CA GLU A 155 -5.10 -22.69 -6.78
C GLU A 155 -5.50 -21.33 -6.20
N LEU A 156 -5.17 -20.23 -6.88
CA LEU A 156 -5.49 -18.87 -6.45
C LEU A 156 -6.78 -18.33 -7.08
N ALA A 157 -7.41 -19.07 -7.98
CA ALA A 157 -8.64 -18.65 -8.66
C ALA A 157 -9.77 -18.39 -7.66
N ILE A 158 -10.65 -17.47 -8.02
CA ILE A 158 -11.92 -17.22 -7.32
C ILE A 158 -12.72 -18.51 -7.23
N GLY A 159 -13.24 -18.82 -6.06
CA GLY A 159 -14.12 -19.95 -5.77
C GLY A 159 -15.45 -19.51 -5.16
N ALA A 160 -16.26 -20.48 -4.73
CA ALA A 160 -17.59 -20.21 -4.17
C ALA A 160 -17.57 -19.36 -2.88
N ASP A 161 -16.51 -19.46 -2.10
CA ASP A 161 -16.36 -18.76 -0.81
C ASP A 161 -15.53 -17.46 -0.95
N SER A 162 -15.08 -17.12 -2.15
CA SER A 162 -14.32 -15.91 -2.40
C SER A 162 -15.18 -14.66 -2.21
N ARG A 163 -14.66 -13.70 -1.46
CA ARG A 163 -15.36 -12.43 -1.17
C ARG A 163 -14.73 -11.24 -1.90
N TRP A 164 -13.43 -11.28 -2.15
CA TRP A 164 -12.69 -10.19 -2.79
C TRP A 164 -11.76 -10.72 -3.87
N GLU A 165 -11.66 -9.94 -4.93
CA GLU A 165 -10.84 -10.20 -6.10
C GLU A 165 -9.68 -9.22 -6.16
N VAL A 166 -8.49 -9.70 -6.58
CA VAL A 166 -7.34 -8.84 -6.89
C VAL A 166 -7.60 -8.10 -8.19
N TYR A 167 -7.32 -6.80 -8.18
CA TYR A 167 -7.37 -5.94 -9.35
C TYR A 167 -5.98 -5.41 -9.70
N LEU A 168 -5.75 -5.10 -10.98
CA LEU A 168 -4.54 -4.47 -11.49
C LEU A 168 -4.82 -3.07 -11.99
N ASN A 169 -3.72 -2.36 -12.33
CA ASN A 169 -3.78 -1.04 -12.97
C ASN A 169 -4.61 -0.02 -12.18
N GLY A 170 -4.43 0.04 -10.86
CA GLY A 170 -5.18 0.95 -9.98
C GLY A 170 -6.68 0.61 -9.96
N GLY A 171 -7.02 -0.65 -9.74
CA GLY A 171 -8.40 -1.12 -9.57
C GLY A 171 -9.24 -1.20 -10.84
N ARG A 172 -8.63 -1.19 -12.03
CA ARG A 172 -9.35 -1.16 -13.32
C ARG A 172 -9.49 -2.52 -14.00
N THR A 173 -8.59 -3.47 -13.71
CA THR A 173 -8.52 -4.74 -14.42
C THR A 173 -8.71 -5.91 -13.46
N PRO A 174 -9.84 -6.63 -13.49
CA PRO A 174 -10.07 -7.81 -12.69
C PRO A 174 -9.15 -8.94 -13.14
N THR A 175 -8.71 -9.79 -12.21
CA THR A 175 -7.73 -10.86 -12.48
C THR A 175 -8.29 -12.27 -12.39
N GLY A 176 -9.44 -12.46 -11.76
CA GLY A 176 -9.95 -13.78 -11.39
C GLY A 176 -9.23 -14.42 -10.19
N ILE A 177 -8.36 -13.69 -9.51
CA ILE A 177 -7.58 -14.16 -8.36
C ILE A 177 -8.28 -13.75 -7.07
N ASP A 178 -8.48 -14.69 -6.16
CA ASP A 178 -8.95 -14.44 -4.80
C ASP A 178 -7.91 -13.66 -3.99
N ALA A 179 -8.30 -12.53 -3.41
CA ALA A 179 -7.38 -11.62 -2.72
C ALA A 179 -6.76 -12.24 -1.45
N LEU A 180 -7.51 -13.08 -0.72
CA LEU A 180 -7.02 -13.77 0.47
C LEU A 180 -5.98 -14.82 0.10
N LYS A 181 -6.27 -15.65 -0.89
CA LYS A 181 -5.32 -16.65 -1.38
C LYS A 181 -4.06 -16.00 -1.93
N TRP A 182 -4.20 -14.87 -2.64
CA TRP A 182 -3.06 -14.13 -3.15
C TRP A 182 -2.17 -13.57 -2.04
N ALA A 183 -2.76 -12.99 -0.99
CA ALA A 183 -1.98 -12.47 0.15
C ALA A 183 -1.16 -13.56 0.83
N VAL A 184 -1.76 -14.73 1.08
CA VAL A 184 -1.07 -15.89 1.67
C VAL A 184 0.03 -16.40 0.75
N TYR A 185 -0.25 -16.51 -0.54
CA TYR A 185 0.72 -16.96 -1.54
C TYR A 185 1.92 -15.98 -1.64
N ALA A 186 1.65 -14.68 -1.71
CA ALA A 186 2.69 -13.65 -1.78
C ALA A 186 3.57 -13.60 -0.51
N ALA A 187 2.97 -13.83 0.68
CA ALA A 187 3.75 -14.00 1.90
C ALA A 187 4.70 -15.21 1.80
N GLY A 188 4.25 -16.32 1.21
CA GLY A 188 5.08 -17.49 0.92
C GLY A 188 6.18 -17.24 -0.12
N LEU A 189 6.00 -16.30 -1.04
CA LEU A 189 7.04 -15.88 -1.99
C LEU A 189 8.11 -14.98 -1.36
N GLY A 190 7.94 -14.55 -0.12
CA GLY A 190 8.90 -13.72 0.58
C GLY A 190 8.50 -12.25 0.69
N ALA A 191 7.20 -11.93 0.62
CA ALA A 191 6.75 -10.60 1.03
C ALA A 191 7.06 -10.37 2.51
N GLY A 192 7.60 -9.21 2.84
CA GLY A 192 7.84 -8.78 4.21
C GLY A 192 6.67 -8.02 4.81
N GLU A 193 5.78 -7.49 3.97
CA GLU A 193 4.63 -6.68 4.37
C GLU A 193 3.57 -6.66 3.26
N VAL A 194 2.30 -6.50 3.63
CA VAL A 194 1.18 -6.32 2.70
C VAL A 194 0.72 -4.86 2.77
N LEU A 195 0.67 -4.16 1.64
CA LEU A 195 -0.04 -2.90 1.46
C LEU A 195 -1.39 -3.21 0.80
N LEU A 196 -2.46 -3.21 1.59
CA LEU A 196 -3.79 -3.62 1.18
C LEU A 196 -4.68 -2.42 0.93
N THR A 197 -5.08 -2.19 -0.31
CA THR A 197 -6.02 -1.13 -0.67
C THR A 197 -7.39 -1.73 -1.01
N SER A 198 -8.42 -1.35 -0.24
CA SER A 198 -9.80 -1.59 -0.65
C SER A 198 -10.19 -0.57 -1.71
N MET A 199 -10.42 -1.04 -2.94
CA MET A 199 -10.86 -0.19 -4.05
C MET A 199 -12.32 0.26 -3.91
N ASP A 200 -13.09 -0.41 -3.05
CA ASP A 200 -14.47 -0.03 -2.75
C ASP A 200 -14.53 1.11 -1.71
N ALA A 201 -13.51 1.23 -0.86
CA ALA A 201 -13.41 2.28 0.15
C ALA A 201 -12.53 3.46 -0.31
N ASP A 202 -11.62 3.26 -1.28
CA ASP A 202 -10.65 4.27 -1.66
C ASP A 202 -11.30 5.52 -2.25
N GLY A 203 -10.92 6.69 -1.70
CA GLY A 203 -11.45 7.99 -2.09
C GLY A 203 -12.78 8.39 -1.44
N HIS A 204 -13.48 7.50 -0.73
CA HIS A 204 -14.81 7.76 -0.14
C HIS A 204 -14.78 8.44 1.23
N LEU A 205 -13.69 8.31 2.00
CA LEU A 205 -13.51 8.89 3.35
C LEU A 205 -14.50 8.37 4.42
N ASP A 206 -15.18 7.26 4.16
CA ASP A 206 -16.23 6.69 5.02
C ASP A 206 -15.71 5.59 5.97
N GLY A 207 -14.41 5.33 5.96
CA GLY A 207 -13.72 4.32 6.77
C GLY A 207 -13.06 3.25 5.91
N TYR A 208 -12.13 2.50 6.53
CA TYR A 208 -11.47 1.37 5.89
C TYR A 208 -12.43 0.18 5.74
N ASP A 209 -12.19 -0.68 4.77
CA ASP A 209 -12.86 -1.98 4.67
C ASP A 209 -12.33 -2.92 5.78
N LEU A 210 -13.00 -2.91 6.93
CA LEU A 210 -12.57 -3.66 8.11
C LEU A 210 -12.64 -5.16 7.89
N ASP A 211 -13.64 -5.64 7.15
CA ASP A 211 -13.83 -7.05 6.87
C ASP A 211 -12.71 -7.60 5.98
N LEU A 212 -12.38 -6.88 4.90
CA LEU A 212 -11.26 -7.23 4.04
C LEU A 212 -9.93 -7.18 4.80
N THR A 213 -9.70 -6.08 5.53
CA THR A 213 -8.47 -5.86 6.27
C THR A 213 -8.24 -6.96 7.30
N ARG A 214 -9.27 -7.28 8.11
CA ARG A 214 -9.22 -8.35 9.11
C ARG A 214 -9.00 -9.71 8.47
N ALA A 215 -9.73 -10.04 7.40
CA ALA A 215 -9.60 -11.33 6.74
C ALA A 215 -8.17 -11.58 6.23
N ILE A 216 -7.52 -10.55 5.67
CA ILE A 216 -6.12 -10.64 5.22
C ILE A 216 -5.17 -10.67 6.43
N ALA A 217 -5.35 -9.79 7.42
CA ALA A 217 -4.47 -9.69 8.59
C ALA A 217 -4.46 -10.99 9.41
N ASP A 218 -5.59 -11.66 9.51
CA ASP A 218 -5.70 -12.93 10.25
C ASP A 218 -5.15 -14.14 9.46
N ALA A 219 -5.04 -14.01 8.12
CA ALA A 219 -4.56 -15.10 7.26
C ALA A 219 -3.05 -15.09 7.05
N VAL A 220 -2.39 -13.94 7.21
CA VAL A 220 -0.94 -13.83 6.99
C VAL A 220 -0.19 -13.64 8.31
N THR A 221 1.11 -13.99 8.31
CA THR A 221 1.99 -13.80 9.49
C THR A 221 2.87 -12.55 9.38
N ILE A 222 2.78 -11.84 8.26
CA ILE A 222 3.51 -10.60 7.98
C ILE A 222 2.62 -9.39 8.26
N PRO A 223 3.19 -8.21 8.57
CA PRO A 223 2.41 -7.00 8.81
C PRO A 223 1.50 -6.61 7.65
N VAL A 224 0.33 -6.06 7.99
CA VAL A 224 -0.63 -5.52 7.02
C VAL A 224 -0.82 -4.03 7.23
N ILE A 225 -0.68 -3.26 6.16
CA ILE A 225 -0.98 -1.83 6.09
C ILE A 225 -2.38 -1.68 5.47
N ALA A 226 -3.34 -1.15 6.23
CA ALA A 226 -4.66 -0.82 5.70
C ALA A 226 -4.61 0.47 4.88
N SER A 227 -5.20 0.45 3.68
CA SER A 227 -5.26 1.57 2.73
C SER A 227 -6.63 1.68 2.08
N GLY A 228 -7.05 2.91 1.79
CA GLY A 228 -8.36 3.24 1.21
C GLY A 228 -9.44 3.50 2.26
N GLY A 229 -10.10 4.68 2.18
CA GLY A 229 -11.25 5.03 3.01
C GLY A 229 -10.99 5.92 4.22
N ALA A 230 -9.73 6.28 4.55
CA ALA A 230 -9.39 7.09 5.70
C ALA A 230 -10.04 8.49 5.64
N GLY A 231 -11.04 8.75 6.48
CA GLY A 231 -11.70 10.05 6.58
C GLY A 231 -11.38 10.81 7.86
N ASN A 232 -10.97 10.12 8.93
CA ASN A 232 -10.64 10.72 10.23
C ASN A 232 -9.86 9.71 11.10
N PRO A 233 -9.30 10.16 12.25
CA PRO A 233 -8.56 9.27 13.16
C PRO A 233 -9.37 8.10 13.74
N ALA A 234 -10.70 8.25 13.91
CA ALA A 234 -11.51 7.15 14.43
C ALA A 234 -11.57 5.96 13.43
N HIS A 235 -11.58 6.24 12.12
CA HIS A 235 -11.48 5.20 11.10
C HIS A 235 -10.14 4.44 11.19
N MET A 236 -9.04 5.15 11.47
CA MET A 236 -7.74 4.51 11.70
C MET A 236 -7.75 3.64 12.96
N ALA A 237 -8.37 4.13 14.03
CA ALA A 237 -8.52 3.36 15.25
C ALA A 237 -9.24 2.02 14.98
N GLN A 238 -10.32 2.03 14.20
CA GLN A 238 -11.05 0.83 13.82
C GLN A 238 -10.20 -0.14 12.99
N ALA A 239 -9.45 0.37 11.99
CA ALA A 239 -8.58 -0.46 11.16
C ALA A 239 -7.44 -1.12 11.96
N LEU A 240 -6.93 -0.43 12.98
CA LEU A 240 -5.81 -0.88 13.80
C LEU A 240 -6.22 -1.71 15.02
N ALA A 241 -7.50 -1.68 15.41
CA ALA A 241 -7.98 -2.39 16.60
C ALA A 241 -7.88 -3.90 16.44
N ASP A 242 -7.37 -4.57 17.48
CA ASP A 242 -7.32 -6.05 17.59
C ASP A 242 -8.64 -6.62 18.17
N ALA A 243 -9.71 -5.80 18.28
CA ALA A 243 -11.03 -6.22 18.72
C ALA A 243 -11.73 -7.05 17.61
N PRO A 244 -12.70 -7.93 17.96
CA PRO A 244 -13.35 -8.82 16.99
C PRO A 244 -14.03 -8.12 15.80
N ASP A 245 -14.37 -6.85 15.93
CA ASP A 245 -14.94 -5.98 14.90
C ASP A 245 -13.90 -4.99 14.29
N GLY A 246 -12.64 -5.05 14.75
CA GLY A 246 -11.54 -4.26 14.22
C GLY A 246 -10.95 -4.81 12.93
N GLY A 247 -10.04 -4.06 12.34
CA GLY A 247 -9.35 -4.45 11.11
C GLY A 247 -8.10 -5.31 11.32
N HIS A 248 -7.57 -5.39 12.55
CA HIS A 248 -6.33 -6.10 12.94
C HIS A 248 -5.06 -5.64 12.18
N ALA A 249 -5.11 -4.52 11.47
CA ALA A 249 -3.96 -4.01 10.74
C ALA A 249 -2.81 -3.58 11.68
N ASN A 250 -1.59 -3.65 11.17
CA ASN A 250 -0.38 -3.22 11.87
C ASN A 250 -0.05 -1.74 11.60
N ALA A 251 -0.59 -1.20 10.49
CA ALA A 251 -0.45 0.19 10.12
C ALA A 251 -1.70 0.71 9.40
N ALA A 252 -1.94 2.01 9.49
CA ALA A 252 -2.96 2.71 8.73
C ALA A 252 -2.29 3.74 7.81
N LEU A 253 -2.56 3.62 6.51
CA LEU A 253 -2.08 4.52 5.48
C LEU A 253 -3.17 5.51 5.10
N ALA A 254 -2.83 6.80 5.01
CA ALA A 254 -3.73 7.83 4.55
C ALA A 254 -3.00 8.93 3.77
N ALA A 255 -3.73 9.59 2.89
CA ALA A 255 -3.23 10.69 2.08
C ALA A 255 -4.07 11.96 2.31
N THR A 256 -5.33 11.93 1.93
CA THR A 256 -6.23 13.09 1.84
C THR A 256 -6.34 13.89 3.12
N ILE A 257 -6.55 13.23 4.25
CA ILE A 257 -6.76 13.90 5.55
C ILE A 257 -5.52 14.67 6.04
N PHE A 258 -4.33 14.18 5.64
CA PHE A 258 -3.05 14.83 5.97
C PHE A 258 -2.70 15.94 4.97
N HIS A 259 -2.85 15.69 3.66
CA HIS A 259 -2.50 16.67 2.62
C HIS A 259 -3.36 17.93 2.67
N TYR A 260 -4.63 17.83 3.06
CA TYR A 260 -5.51 19.00 3.21
C TYR A 260 -5.46 19.61 4.63
N GLY A 261 -4.58 19.11 5.51
CA GLY A 261 -4.40 19.66 6.86
C GLY A 261 -5.63 19.50 7.75
N GLN A 262 -6.52 18.55 7.45
CA GLN A 262 -7.69 18.26 8.30
C GLN A 262 -7.26 17.72 9.66
N PHE A 263 -6.21 16.90 9.67
CA PHE A 263 -5.56 16.37 10.86
C PHE A 263 -4.05 16.40 10.67
N THR A 264 -3.31 16.63 11.75
CA THR A 264 -1.85 16.39 11.78
C THR A 264 -1.57 14.95 12.20
N ILE A 265 -0.36 14.45 11.93
CA ILE A 265 0.07 13.12 12.40
C ILE A 265 0.05 13.07 13.94
N ALA A 266 0.58 14.10 14.60
CA ALA A 266 0.60 14.19 16.06
C ALA A 266 -0.81 14.15 16.66
N GLN A 267 -1.75 14.95 16.14
CA GLN A 267 -3.16 14.93 16.58
C GLN A 267 -3.80 13.56 16.36
N THR A 268 -3.49 12.91 15.25
CA THR A 268 -3.97 11.57 14.94
C THR A 268 -3.48 10.56 15.97
N LYS A 269 -2.17 10.51 16.22
CA LYS A 269 -1.56 9.61 17.23
C LYS A 269 -2.11 9.86 18.63
N GLU A 270 -2.29 11.11 19.02
CA GLU A 270 -2.90 11.46 20.31
C GLU A 270 -4.33 10.91 20.46
N GLN A 271 -5.12 10.97 19.38
CA GLN A 271 -6.48 10.40 19.39
C GLN A 271 -6.46 8.87 19.43
N LEU A 272 -5.56 8.24 18.68
CA LEU A 272 -5.41 6.79 18.66
C LEU A 272 -4.95 6.23 20.01
N ALA A 273 -4.06 6.93 20.71
CA ALA A 273 -3.62 6.55 22.06
C ALA A 273 -4.79 6.54 23.07
N LYS A 274 -5.82 7.37 22.87
CA LYS A 274 -7.04 7.36 23.71
C LYS A 274 -7.94 6.14 23.45
N SER A 275 -7.67 5.39 22.39
CA SER A 275 -8.39 4.15 22.00
C SER A 275 -7.61 2.89 22.41
N ASP A 276 -6.75 2.98 23.43
CA ASP A 276 -5.91 1.88 23.94
C ASP A 276 -4.97 1.26 22.88
N LEU A 277 -4.69 1.99 21.79
CA LEU A 277 -3.72 1.57 20.78
C LEU A 277 -2.31 2.01 21.19
N LEU A 278 -1.38 1.05 21.16
CA LEU A 278 0.02 1.34 21.43
C LEU A 278 0.64 2.03 20.21
N MET A 279 0.81 3.33 20.29
CA MET A 279 1.42 4.16 19.25
C MET A 279 2.90 4.43 19.57
N ARG A 280 3.71 4.62 18.52
CA ARG A 280 5.06 5.17 18.69
C ARG A 280 4.92 6.68 19.02
N GLU A 281 5.57 7.11 20.10
CA GLU A 281 5.62 8.54 20.42
C GLU A 281 6.39 9.30 19.34
N ALA A 282 5.92 10.51 19.02
CA ALA A 282 6.69 11.42 18.20
C ALA A 282 7.95 11.80 19.01
N THR A 283 9.12 11.58 18.46
CA THR A 283 10.36 12.09 19.07
C THR A 283 10.46 13.58 18.79
N ASP A 284 10.63 14.37 19.84
CA ASP A 284 10.94 15.81 19.77
C ASP A 284 12.22 16.09 18.97
#